data_faa049adc42d3c5c50ff4416ac59de38
#
_entry.id   faa049adc42d3c5c50ff4416ac59de38
#
_cell.length_a   1.000
_cell.length_b   1.000
_cell.length_c   1.000
_cell.angle_alpha   90.00
_cell.angle_beta   90.00
_cell.angle_gamma   90.00
#
_symmetry.space_group_name_H-M   'P 1'
#
loop_
_entity.id
_entity.type
_entity.pdbx_description
1 polymer ?
#
loop_
_entity_poly.entity_id
_entity_poly.type
_entity_poly.pdbx_seq_one_letter_code
_entity_poly.pdbx_strand_id
1 'polypeptide(L)'
;VRDLCDKMGILVIDELFDVWQCSKEGVNNESFNEWHERDVVNLCHRDRNHPCVIAWSSGNEVPEQGMKNLHHISQTLTDLFHREDPTRKVTSGCNNANAARNGFGDTLDVYGYNYKPWAYKDFAKDRPHQPFYGAETASCVSSRGEYFFPVDWNKGKGFYLYQVSSYDLYAPGWANRPDVEFAAQEDNPNSAGEYVWTGFDYIGEPTPYNLDATNALNVPEGPEREKLMAELKKLGDRAPSRSSYFGIVDLCGFKKDRFYIYQAHWRPDLKMAHILPHWNWPERKGQVTPVHVYTSGDEAELFLNGKSQGVRKKGTGEKDRYRLVWEDVKYTPGTLKVVAKKDGKIWATDTVTTTGKPAALTLKPDRNEIKGDGYDLSYVTVAVRDAQG
;
A
#
# COMPACT_ATOMS: atom_id res chain seq x y z
N VAL A 1 5.86 -14.76 13.54
CA VAL A 1 6.17 -13.68 12.61
C VAL A 1 7.55 -13.09 12.95
N ARG A 2 7.82 -12.68 14.22
CA ARG A 2 9.06 -12.00 14.63
C ARG A 2 10.32 -12.82 14.38
N ASP A 3 10.31 -14.14 14.64
CA ASP A 3 11.43 -15.04 14.32
C ASP A 3 11.80 -15.02 12.82
N LEU A 4 10.81 -14.83 11.95
CA LEU A 4 11.04 -14.68 10.52
C LEU A 4 11.61 -13.31 10.20
N CYS A 5 11.12 -12.26 10.84
CA CYS A 5 11.66 -10.91 10.67
C CYS A 5 13.12 -10.84 11.12
N ASP A 6 13.45 -11.47 12.27
CA ASP A 6 14.84 -11.58 12.74
C ASP A 6 15.75 -12.26 11.70
N LYS A 7 15.29 -13.39 11.13
CA LYS A 7 16.06 -14.14 10.13
C LYS A 7 16.20 -13.39 8.80
N MET A 8 15.18 -12.62 8.43
CA MET A 8 15.13 -11.93 7.14
C MET A 8 15.69 -10.50 7.22
N GLY A 9 15.96 -9.97 8.41
CA GLY A 9 16.42 -8.59 8.60
C GLY A 9 15.31 -7.56 8.35
N ILE A 10 14.05 -7.92 8.61
CA ILE A 10 12.89 -7.02 8.47
C ILE A 10 12.73 -6.26 9.80
N LEU A 11 12.78 -4.94 9.73
CA LEU A 11 12.57 -4.09 10.91
C LEU A 11 11.08 -4.02 11.27
N VAL A 12 10.80 -4.08 12.57
CA VAL A 12 9.44 -4.11 13.12
C VAL A 12 9.28 -2.95 14.11
N ILE A 13 8.21 -2.18 13.95
CA ILE A 13 7.62 -1.36 15.01
C ILE A 13 6.45 -2.17 15.55
N ASP A 14 6.54 -2.55 16.82
CA ASP A 14 5.54 -3.42 17.44
C ASP A 14 4.48 -2.57 18.14
N GLU A 15 3.23 -2.66 17.65
CA GLU A 15 2.12 -1.82 18.09
C GLU A 15 1.19 -2.59 19.00
N LEU A 16 0.75 -1.93 20.10
CA LEU A 16 -0.07 -2.56 21.11
C LEU A 16 -1.55 -2.18 21.02
N PHE A 17 -1.85 -0.88 20.88
CA PHE A 17 -3.22 -0.40 20.96
C PHE A 17 -3.69 0.30 19.70
N ASP A 18 -4.88 -0.04 19.22
CA ASP A 18 -5.60 0.74 18.21
C ASP A 18 -6.48 1.84 18.84
N VAL A 19 -6.92 1.62 20.07
CA VAL A 19 -7.73 2.58 20.86
C VAL A 19 -7.28 2.57 22.31
N TRP A 20 -7.35 3.75 22.97
CA TRP A 20 -7.14 3.88 24.41
C TRP A 20 -8.48 3.97 25.14
N GLN A 21 -8.72 5.01 25.91
CA GLN A 21 -9.99 5.22 26.62
C GLN A 21 -11.11 5.61 25.68
N CYS A 22 -10.83 6.49 24.71
CA CYS A 22 -11.80 6.99 23.75
C CYS A 22 -11.79 6.11 22.50
N SER A 23 -12.95 5.64 22.07
CA SER A 23 -13.11 4.88 20.83
C SER A 23 -13.19 5.80 19.61
N LYS A 24 -12.71 5.34 18.49
CA LYS A 24 -12.89 5.95 17.17
C LYS A 24 -14.37 5.96 16.74
N GLU A 25 -15.18 5.04 17.26
CA GLU A 25 -16.59 4.83 16.90
C GLU A 25 -17.59 5.21 18.00
N GLY A 26 -17.16 5.98 18.99
CA GLY A 26 -18.03 6.53 20.02
C GLY A 26 -18.35 5.61 21.20
N VAL A 27 -17.78 4.40 21.26
CA VAL A 27 -17.87 3.50 22.41
C VAL A 27 -16.55 3.53 23.17
N ASN A 28 -16.54 4.03 24.40
CA ASN A 28 -15.31 4.09 25.19
C ASN A 28 -14.82 2.69 25.57
N ASN A 29 -13.50 2.52 25.60
CA ASN A 29 -12.86 1.30 26.07
C ASN A 29 -12.71 1.34 27.59
N GLU A 30 -13.72 0.87 28.31
CA GLU A 30 -13.77 0.89 29.77
C GLU A 30 -12.67 0.00 30.41
N SER A 31 -12.24 -1.04 29.71
CA SER A 31 -11.23 -1.97 30.20
C SER A 31 -9.78 -1.43 30.07
N PHE A 32 -9.56 -0.35 29.30
CA PHE A 32 -8.23 0.19 29.11
C PHE A 32 -7.50 0.52 30.43
N ASN A 33 -8.18 1.18 31.36
CA ASN A 33 -7.59 1.59 32.64
C ASN A 33 -7.16 0.40 33.50
N GLU A 34 -7.84 -0.73 33.38
CA GLU A 34 -7.54 -1.95 34.12
C GLU A 34 -6.38 -2.74 33.49
N TRP A 35 -6.30 -2.76 32.14
CA TRP A 35 -5.45 -3.71 31.43
C TRP A 35 -4.20 -3.12 30.80
N HIS A 36 -4.14 -1.81 30.54
CA HIS A 36 -3.07 -1.20 29.75
C HIS A 36 -1.66 -1.50 30.26
N GLU A 37 -1.42 -1.47 31.57
CA GLU A 37 -0.10 -1.77 32.15
C GLU A 37 0.27 -3.23 31.94
N ARG A 38 -0.66 -4.15 32.17
CA ARG A 38 -0.43 -5.59 31.96
C ARG A 38 -0.15 -5.92 30.51
N ASP A 39 -0.82 -5.24 29.60
CA ASP A 39 -0.65 -5.43 28.16
C ASP A 39 0.72 -4.93 27.69
N VAL A 40 1.17 -3.75 28.16
CA VAL A 40 2.53 -3.25 27.90
C VAL A 40 3.58 -4.22 28.42
N VAL A 41 3.45 -4.69 29.69
CA VAL A 41 4.38 -5.65 30.29
C VAL A 41 4.44 -6.93 29.46
N ASN A 42 3.29 -7.48 29.09
CA ASN A 42 3.20 -8.71 28.32
C ASN A 42 3.83 -8.56 26.94
N LEU A 43 3.57 -7.47 26.23
CA LEU A 43 4.17 -7.19 24.92
C LEU A 43 5.69 -7.11 25.03
N CYS A 44 6.20 -6.27 25.91
CA CYS A 44 7.63 -6.08 26.10
C CYS A 44 8.34 -7.38 26.50
N HIS A 45 7.79 -8.12 27.46
CA HIS A 45 8.40 -9.38 27.90
C HIS A 45 8.41 -10.45 26.80
N ARG A 46 7.39 -10.46 25.94
CA ARG A 46 7.33 -11.39 24.82
C ARG A 46 8.34 -11.03 23.71
N ASP A 47 8.52 -9.74 23.42
CA ASP A 47 9.10 -9.32 22.15
C ASP A 47 10.42 -8.53 22.25
N ARG A 48 10.81 -8.02 23.44
CA ARG A 48 12.03 -7.22 23.61
C ARG A 48 13.35 -7.95 23.27
N ASN A 49 13.33 -9.28 23.21
CA ASN A 49 14.51 -10.08 22.83
C ASN A 49 14.59 -10.34 21.32
N HIS A 50 13.65 -9.83 20.52
CA HIS A 50 13.70 -9.89 19.07
C HIS A 50 14.51 -8.71 18.52
N PRO A 51 15.66 -8.91 17.88
CA PRO A 51 16.46 -7.82 17.32
C PRO A 51 15.76 -7.07 16.18
N CYS A 52 14.78 -7.69 15.54
CA CYS A 52 13.97 -7.01 14.51
C CYS A 52 13.08 -5.88 15.09
N VAL A 53 12.67 -5.95 16.37
CA VAL A 53 11.86 -4.91 16.99
C VAL A 53 12.74 -3.70 17.29
N ILE A 54 12.49 -2.59 16.60
CA ILE A 54 13.30 -1.36 16.69
C ILE A 54 12.64 -0.26 17.52
N ALA A 55 11.31 -0.30 17.66
CA ALA A 55 10.54 0.66 18.43
C ALA A 55 9.22 0.03 18.89
N TRP A 56 8.61 0.63 19.92
CA TRP A 56 7.29 0.31 20.42
C TRP A 56 6.29 1.36 19.97
N SER A 57 5.14 0.96 19.42
CA SER A 57 4.04 1.88 19.14
C SER A 57 2.99 1.75 20.25
N SER A 58 2.73 2.87 20.92
CA SER A 58 1.78 2.94 22.03
C SER A 58 0.34 3.03 21.56
N GLY A 59 0.09 3.40 20.29
CA GLY A 59 -1.26 3.51 19.75
C GLY A 59 -1.31 3.99 18.31
N ASN A 60 -2.46 3.77 17.68
CA ASN A 60 -2.73 4.22 16.32
C ASN A 60 -3.99 5.08 16.25
N GLU A 61 -3.86 6.30 15.71
CA GLU A 61 -4.96 7.23 15.43
C GLU A 61 -5.94 7.43 16.61
N VAL A 62 -5.41 7.38 17.82
CA VAL A 62 -6.22 7.50 19.04
C VAL A 62 -6.88 8.88 19.13
N PRO A 63 -8.17 8.98 19.51
CA PRO A 63 -8.84 10.29 19.62
C PRO A 63 -8.16 11.25 20.60
N GLU A 64 -7.50 10.70 21.62
CA GLU A 64 -6.77 11.45 22.65
C GLU A 64 -5.66 12.35 22.09
N GLN A 65 -5.12 12.05 20.89
CA GLN A 65 -4.15 12.91 20.21
C GLN A 65 -4.67 14.35 19.99
N GLY A 66 -6.00 14.50 19.87
CA GLY A 66 -6.68 15.80 19.77
C GLY A 66 -7.14 16.40 21.10
N MET A 67 -7.06 15.65 22.21
CA MET A 67 -7.66 15.97 23.50
C MET A 67 -6.58 16.33 24.53
N LYS A 68 -6.24 17.61 24.63
CA LYS A 68 -5.12 18.09 25.45
C LYS A 68 -5.14 17.63 26.91
N ASN A 69 -6.32 17.48 27.50
CA ASN A 69 -6.52 16.98 28.86
C ASN A 69 -6.24 15.47 29.02
N LEU A 70 -6.11 14.73 27.93
CA LEU A 70 -5.86 13.27 27.91
C LEU A 70 -4.44 12.91 27.43
N HIS A 71 -3.58 13.87 27.11
CA HIS A 71 -2.21 13.59 26.68
C HIS A 71 -1.37 12.88 27.75
N HIS A 72 -1.77 13.00 29.04
CA HIS A 72 -1.14 12.23 30.12
C HIS A 72 -1.22 10.72 29.92
N ILE A 73 -2.22 10.20 29.19
CA ILE A 73 -2.31 8.78 28.86
C ILE A 73 -1.13 8.38 27.97
N SER A 74 -0.84 9.16 26.93
CA SER A 74 0.32 8.93 26.06
C SER A 74 1.63 8.97 26.86
N GLN A 75 1.79 9.94 27.76
CA GLN A 75 2.98 10.03 28.61
C GLN A 75 3.10 8.79 29.51
N THR A 76 1.99 8.37 30.14
CA THR A 76 1.97 7.17 30.99
C THR A 76 2.39 5.91 30.22
N LEU A 77 1.86 5.72 29.00
CA LEU A 77 2.23 4.59 28.18
C LEU A 77 3.70 4.63 27.77
N THR A 78 4.21 5.80 27.40
CA THR A 78 5.64 5.99 27.06
C THR A 78 6.53 5.65 28.25
N ASP A 79 6.18 6.12 29.45
CA ASP A 79 6.91 5.81 30.69
C ASP A 79 6.86 4.31 31.03
N LEU A 80 5.72 3.64 30.79
CA LEU A 80 5.58 2.19 30.98
C LEU A 80 6.47 1.41 30.01
N PHE A 81 6.47 1.77 28.74
CA PHE A 81 7.37 1.13 27.76
C PHE A 81 8.83 1.32 28.13
N HIS A 82 9.25 2.53 28.51
CA HIS A 82 10.63 2.79 28.95
C HIS A 82 11.00 2.05 30.24
N ARG A 83 10.05 1.84 31.15
CA ARG A 83 10.25 1.04 32.36
C ARG A 83 10.55 -0.43 32.01
N GLU A 84 9.81 -1.01 31.05
CA GLU A 84 9.93 -2.41 30.67
C GLU A 84 11.07 -2.66 29.66
N ASP A 85 11.37 -1.67 28.81
CA ASP A 85 12.46 -1.69 27.84
C ASP A 85 13.05 -0.29 27.60
N PRO A 86 14.05 0.12 28.36
CA PRO A 86 14.69 1.43 28.18
C PRO A 86 15.57 1.53 26.94
N THR A 87 15.71 0.45 26.16
CA THR A 87 16.61 0.42 25.00
C THR A 87 15.95 0.88 23.71
N ARG A 88 14.62 0.88 23.62
CA ARG A 88 13.85 1.21 22.44
C ARG A 88 13.02 2.48 22.62
N LYS A 89 12.83 3.17 21.52
CA LYS A 89 12.02 4.37 21.44
C LYS A 89 10.53 4.06 21.33
N VAL A 90 9.70 4.98 21.81
CA VAL A 90 8.25 4.88 21.79
C VAL A 90 7.68 5.85 20.76
N THR A 91 6.73 5.37 19.97
CA THR A 91 6.02 6.11 18.93
C THR A 91 4.50 5.92 19.02
N SER A 92 3.76 6.65 18.19
CA SER A 92 2.34 6.44 17.91
C SER A 92 2.02 6.90 16.50
N GLY A 93 1.13 6.22 15.79
CA GLY A 93 0.62 6.64 14.48
C GLY A 93 -0.42 7.77 14.65
N CYS A 94 -0.19 8.93 14.03
CA CYS A 94 -1.01 10.13 14.20
C CYS A 94 -1.61 10.62 12.89
N ASN A 95 -2.94 10.65 12.80
CA ASN A 95 -3.68 11.20 11.67
C ASN A 95 -4.10 12.68 11.87
N ASN A 96 -3.95 13.23 13.08
CA ASN A 96 -4.20 14.62 13.39
C ASN A 96 -2.91 15.45 13.28
N ALA A 97 -2.76 16.24 12.23
CA ALA A 97 -1.56 17.05 12.02
C ALA A 97 -1.26 18.05 13.13
N ASN A 98 -2.29 18.48 13.89
CA ASN A 98 -2.09 19.39 15.03
C ASN A 98 -1.52 18.67 16.25
N ALA A 99 -1.59 17.35 16.34
CA ALA A 99 -1.08 16.58 17.47
C ALA A 99 0.44 16.77 17.65
N ALA A 100 1.16 17.03 16.57
CA ALA A 100 2.58 17.39 16.63
C ALA A 100 2.88 18.69 17.41
N ARG A 101 1.87 19.59 17.54
CA ARG A 101 2.06 20.95 18.10
C ARG A 101 1.18 21.26 19.31
N ASN A 102 0.23 20.39 19.65
CA ASN A 102 -0.71 20.63 20.75
C ASN A 102 -0.25 20.09 22.12
N GLY A 103 0.95 19.49 22.16
CA GLY A 103 1.54 18.85 23.34
C GLY A 103 1.56 17.32 23.28
N PHE A 104 0.76 16.68 22.40
CA PHE A 104 0.78 15.23 22.25
C PHE A 104 2.13 14.72 21.73
N GLY A 105 2.70 15.39 20.71
CA GLY A 105 4.00 15.03 20.18
C GLY A 105 5.15 15.09 21.20
N ASP A 106 4.99 15.85 22.30
CA ASP A 106 5.99 15.95 23.37
C ASP A 106 6.06 14.72 24.25
N THR A 107 5.02 13.87 24.21
CA THR A 107 4.94 12.62 24.98
C THR A 107 5.59 11.43 24.27
N LEU A 108 6.05 11.60 23.03
CA LEU A 108 6.61 10.55 22.19
C LEU A 108 8.10 10.79 21.91
N ASP A 109 8.88 9.72 21.83
CA ASP A 109 10.29 9.81 21.37
C ASP A 109 10.39 10.05 19.87
N VAL A 110 9.57 9.34 19.11
CA VAL A 110 9.51 9.39 17.63
C VAL A 110 8.08 9.69 17.21
N TYR A 111 7.89 10.63 16.30
CA TYR A 111 6.55 10.99 15.85
C TYR A 111 6.17 10.21 14.58
N GLY A 112 5.06 9.47 14.62
CA GLY A 112 4.51 8.76 13.47
C GLY A 112 3.41 9.55 12.78
N TYR A 113 3.53 9.80 11.47
CA TYR A 113 2.47 10.42 10.67
C TYR A 113 1.67 9.38 9.90
N ASN A 114 0.34 9.44 9.99
CA ASN A 114 -0.55 8.72 9.10
C ASN A 114 -1.09 9.68 8.02
N TYR A 115 -0.68 9.47 6.76
CA TYR A 115 -1.20 10.18 5.57
C TYR A 115 -1.05 11.71 5.59
N LYS A 116 0.02 12.25 6.17
CA LYS A 116 0.27 13.69 6.28
C LYS A 116 1.63 14.11 5.71
N PRO A 117 2.01 13.66 4.47
CA PRO A 117 3.33 13.99 3.91
C PRO A 117 3.57 15.50 3.80
N TRP A 118 2.52 16.28 3.61
CA TRP A 118 2.59 17.74 3.55
C TRP A 118 3.04 18.40 4.87
N ALA A 119 2.93 17.70 6.00
CA ALA A 119 3.33 18.21 7.32
C ALA A 119 4.82 18.01 7.63
N TYR A 120 5.55 17.18 6.89
CA TYR A 120 6.93 16.79 7.19
C TYR A 120 7.89 17.96 7.24
N LYS A 121 7.79 18.86 6.26
CA LYS A 121 8.64 20.06 6.20
C LYS A 121 8.50 20.96 7.42
N ASP A 122 7.27 21.19 7.85
CA ASP A 122 6.98 22.02 9.00
C ASP A 122 7.40 21.34 10.30
N PHE A 123 7.18 20.03 10.41
CA PHE A 123 7.63 19.27 11.57
C PHE A 123 9.15 19.31 11.72
N ALA A 124 9.88 19.06 10.65
CA ALA A 124 11.34 19.09 10.66
C ALA A 124 11.90 20.46 11.09
N LYS A 125 11.19 21.54 10.73
CA LYS A 125 11.54 22.91 11.15
C LYS A 125 11.23 23.18 12.62
N ASP A 126 10.03 22.79 13.07
CA ASP A 126 9.52 23.10 14.41
C ASP A 126 10.12 22.19 15.49
N ARG A 127 10.52 20.97 15.10
CA ARG A 127 11.04 19.91 15.99
C ARG A 127 12.31 19.27 15.43
N PRO A 128 13.40 20.03 15.23
CA PRO A 128 14.61 19.54 14.55
C PRO A 128 15.33 18.40 15.29
N HIS A 129 15.02 18.19 16.56
CA HIS A 129 15.64 17.16 17.40
C HIS A 129 14.76 15.93 17.61
N GLN A 130 13.50 15.96 17.16
CA GLN A 130 12.60 14.82 17.26
C GLN A 130 12.54 14.09 15.91
N PRO A 131 12.94 12.82 15.84
CA PRO A 131 12.77 12.03 14.62
C PRO A 131 11.30 11.78 14.33
N PHE A 132 10.98 11.63 13.04
CA PHE A 132 9.64 11.28 12.60
C PHE A 132 9.69 10.34 11.40
N TYR A 133 8.57 9.70 11.10
CA TYR A 133 8.41 8.79 9.97
C TYR A 133 6.95 8.75 9.50
N GLY A 134 6.71 8.19 8.32
CA GLY A 134 5.38 7.85 7.87
C GLY A 134 4.94 6.53 8.51
N ALA A 135 4.07 6.58 9.51
CA ALA A 135 3.61 5.39 10.22
C ALA A 135 2.58 4.60 9.39
N GLU A 136 1.75 5.34 8.63
CA GLU A 136 0.94 4.79 7.55
C GLU A 136 1.03 5.75 6.36
N THR A 137 1.47 5.25 5.21
CA THR A 137 1.63 6.06 4.01
C THR A 137 0.82 5.53 2.86
N ALA A 138 0.59 6.37 1.88
CA ALA A 138 -0.12 6.13 0.64
C ALA A 138 -1.57 5.67 0.80
N SER A 139 -1.87 4.42 1.12
CA SER A 139 -3.20 3.79 1.01
C SER A 139 -3.80 3.91 -0.38
N CYS A 140 -2.95 3.82 -1.39
CA CYS A 140 -3.37 3.73 -2.78
C CYS A 140 -4.12 2.41 -3.01
N VAL A 141 -5.17 2.42 -3.80
CA VAL A 141 -6.03 1.27 -4.05
C VAL A 141 -5.92 0.78 -5.48
N SER A 142 -5.91 -0.54 -5.69
CA SER A 142 -5.97 -1.16 -7.02
C SER A 142 -6.43 -2.60 -6.98
N SER A 143 -7.04 -3.05 -8.08
CA SER A 143 -7.31 -4.47 -8.37
C SER A 143 -6.26 -4.99 -9.33
N ARG A 144 -5.61 -6.11 -9.02
CA ARG A 144 -4.57 -6.67 -9.85
C ARG A 144 -5.08 -6.98 -11.27
N GLY A 145 -4.43 -6.38 -12.29
CA GLY A 145 -4.71 -6.64 -13.70
C GLY A 145 -5.97 -5.99 -14.26
N GLU A 146 -6.66 -5.14 -13.50
CA GLU A 146 -7.82 -4.37 -13.98
C GLU A 146 -7.39 -2.97 -14.40
N TYR A 147 -7.86 -2.50 -15.55
CA TYR A 147 -7.51 -1.18 -16.08
C TYR A 147 -8.72 -0.53 -16.72
N PHE A 148 -8.94 0.74 -16.41
CA PHE A 148 -10.06 1.51 -16.94
C PHE A 148 -9.58 2.69 -17.78
N PHE A 149 -10.34 2.99 -18.81
CA PHE A 149 -10.02 4.03 -19.79
C PHE A 149 -11.20 4.99 -19.98
N PRO A 150 -10.96 6.28 -20.22
CA PRO A 150 -9.64 6.91 -20.29
C PRO A 150 -8.95 6.93 -18.93
N VAL A 151 -7.61 6.95 -18.91
CA VAL A 151 -6.84 7.11 -17.68
C VAL A 151 -7.02 8.54 -17.16
N ASP A 152 -7.45 8.67 -15.92
CA ASP A 152 -7.62 9.95 -15.25
C ASP A 152 -6.60 10.07 -14.12
N TRP A 153 -5.94 11.22 -14.00
CA TRP A 153 -4.95 11.47 -12.94
C TRP A 153 -5.58 11.93 -11.61
N ASN A 154 -6.88 12.15 -11.58
CA ASN A 154 -7.60 12.43 -10.34
C ASN A 154 -7.70 11.15 -9.50
N LYS A 155 -7.14 11.19 -8.28
CA LYS A 155 -7.11 10.04 -7.38
C LYS A 155 -8.49 9.48 -6.99
N GLY A 156 -9.54 10.29 -7.09
CA GLY A 156 -10.93 9.91 -6.83
C GLY A 156 -11.64 9.24 -8.00
N LYS A 157 -10.92 8.91 -9.06
CA LYS A 157 -11.44 8.22 -10.26
C LYS A 157 -10.91 6.79 -10.36
N GLY A 158 -11.15 6.12 -11.48
CA GLY A 158 -10.64 4.77 -11.72
C GLY A 158 -11.36 3.65 -10.97
N PHE A 159 -12.58 3.92 -10.47
CA PHE A 159 -13.43 2.96 -9.76
C PHE A 159 -14.59 2.51 -10.65
N TYR A 160 -14.78 1.21 -10.81
CA TYR A 160 -15.87 0.67 -11.61
C TYR A 160 -16.20 -0.77 -11.24
N LEU A 161 -17.47 -1.09 -11.00
CA LEU A 161 -18.00 -2.42 -10.74
C LEU A 161 -17.20 -3.19 -9.67
N TYR A 162 -16.99 -2.57 -8.50
CA TYR A 162 -16.22 -3.13 -7.39
C TYR A 162 -14.77 -3.49 -7.76
N GLN A 163 -14.19 -2.85 -8.78
CA GLN A 163 -12.78 -2.94 -9.14
C GLN A 163 -12.16 -1.55 -9.16
N VAL A 164 -10.85 -1.50 -9.00
CA VAL A 164 -10.06 -0.28 -9.04
C VAL A 164 -8.95 -0.44 -10.06
N SER A 165 -8.82 0.52 -10.96
CA SER A 165 -7.83 0.48 -12.03
C SER A 165 -6.39 0.41 -11.50
N SER A 166 -5.58 -0.45 -12.07
CA SER A 166 -4.21 -0.79 -11.62
C SER A 166 -3.12 0.16 -12.10
N TYR A 167 -3.49 1.35 -12.60
CA TYR A 167 -2.50 2.38 -12.95
C TYR A 167 -1.82 3.04 -11.74
N ASP A 168 -2.20 2.66 -10.50
CA ASP A 168 -1.67 3.16 -9.22
C ASP A 168 -1.77 4.69 -9.05
N LEU A 169 -2.85 5.25 -9.59
CA LEU A 169 -3.16 6.68 -9.53
C LEU A 169 -4.28 6.99 -8.53
N TYR A 170 -4.95 5.96 -8.00
CA TYR A 170 -6.24 6.08 -7.31
C TYR A 170 -6.11 5.80 -5.81
N ALA A 171 -6.81 6.62 -5.03
CA ALA A 171 -6.77 6.54 -3.58
C ALA A 171 -8.05 7.15 -2.98
N PRO A 172 -8.45 6.76 -1.78
CA PRO A 172 -9.48 7.47 -1.01
C PRO A 172 -9.14 8.94 -0.78
N GLY A 173 -10.12 9.76 -0.42
CA GLY A 173 -9.93 11.20 -0.26
C GLY A 173 -8.81 11.60 0.71
N TRP A 174 -8.66 10.85 1.80
CA TRP A 174 -7.66 11.05 2.85
C TRP A 174 -6.27 10.49 2.52
N ALA A 175 -6.17 9.58 1.55
CA ALA A 175 -4.97 8.86 1.16
C ALA A 175 -4.21 9.55 0.00
N ASN A 176 -3.02 9.07 -0.31
CA ASN A 176 -2.15 9.62 -1.34
C ASN A 176 -1.67 8.52 -2.31
N ARG A 177 -1.16 8.95 -3.46
CA ARG A 177 -0.37 8.09 -4.34
C ARG A 177 1.03 7.88 -3.76
N PRO A 178 1.71 6.77 -4.08
CA PRO A 178 3.10 6.53 -3.66
C PRO A 178 4.04 7.70 -4.00
N ASP A 179 3.87 8.31 -5.17
CA ASP A 179 4.68 9.44 -5.63
C ASP A 179 4.72 10.62 -4.66
N VAL A 180 3.58 10.90 -4.01
CA VAL A 180 3.46 12.01 -3.05
C VAL A 180 4.26 11.72 -1.78
N GLU A 181 4.20 10.49 -1.32
CA GLU A 181 4.93 10.05 -0.11
C GLU A 181 6.44 9.99 -0.37
N PHE A 182 6.85 9.45 -1.52
CA PHE A 182 8.27 9.42 -1.91
C PHE A 182 8.87 10.83 -2.00
N ALA A 183 8.16 11.76 -2.66
CA ALA A 183 8.61 13.13 -2.78
C ALA A 183 8.75 13.81 -1.41
N ALA A 184 7.77 13.60 -0.53
CA ALA A 184 7.81 14.18 0.80
C ALA A 184 8.99 13.69 1.65
N GLN A 185 9.34 12.39 1.52
CA GLN A 185 10.49 11.82 2.23
C GLN A 185 11.82 12.29 1.64
N GLU A 186 11.97 12.29 0.32
CA GLU A 186 13.19 12.78 -0.35
C GLU A 186 13.44 14.27 -0.08
N ASP A 187 12.37 15.07 -0.05
CA ASP A 187 12.46 16.51 0.19
C ASP A 187 12.66 16.85 1.70
N ASN A 188 12.52 15.86 2.59
CA ASN A 188 12.69 16.01 4.04
C ASN A 188 13.59 14.88 4.60
N PRO A 189 14.91 14.99 4.46
CA PRO A 189 15.86 13.94 4.85
C PRO A 189 15.91 13.62 6.35
N ASN A 190 15.20 14.38 7.18
CA ASN A 190 15.00 14.08 8.61
C ASN A 190 13.92 13.00 8.84
N SER A 191 13.17 12.63 7.81
CA SER A 191 12.25 11.49 7.88
C SER A 191 13.03 10.18 7.97
N ALA A 192 12.68 9.34 8.93
CA ALA A 192 13.32 8.03 9.11
C ALA A 192 12.85 6.96 8.11
N GLY A 193 11.86 7.26 7.27
CA GLY A 193 11.28 6.35 6.29
C GLY A 193 9.77 6.23 6.39
N GLU A 194 9.23 5.10 5.89
CA GLU A 194 7.79 4.88 5.84
C GLU A 194 7.39 3.42 6.07
N TYR A 195 6.18 3.26 6.57
CA TYR A 195 5.42 2.01 6.55
C TYR A 195 4.18 2.20 5.68
N VAL A 196 4.11 1.47 4.58
CA VAL A 196 3.03 1.62 3.61
C VAL A 196 1.78 0.87 4.09
N TRP A 197 0.63 1.53 4.04
CA TRP A 197 -0.65 0.86 4.16
C TRP A 197 -1.13 0.39 2.77
N THR A 198 -0.99 -0.92 2.41
CA THR A 198 -0.42 -1.99 3.20
C THR A 198 0.36 -2.95 2.31
N GLY A 199 1.17 -3.83 2.90
CA GLY A 199 1.96 -4.81 2.15
C GLY A 199 1.10 -5.83 1.41
N PHE A 200 0.03 -6.32 2.04
CA PHE A 200 -0.89 -7.33 1.50
C PHE A 200 -2.32 -6.84 1.57
N ASP A 201 -3.16 -7.26 0.62
CA ASP A 201 -4.59 -7.18 0.81
C ASP A 201 -5.03 -8.07 1.98
N TYR A 202 -6.13 -7.71 2.60
CA TYR A 202 -6.70 -8.43 3.76
C TYR A 202 -8.22 -8.51 3.64
N ILE A 203 -8.83 -9.43 4.38
CA ILE A 203 -10.28 -9.56 4.48
C ILE A 203 -10.82 -8.42 5.32
N GLY A 204 -11.85 -7.78 4.85
CA GLY A 204 -12.45 -6.58 5.46
C GLY A 204 -12.02 -5.29 4.76
N GLU A 205 -12.50 -4.17 5.23
CA GLU A 205 -12.21 -2.81 4.77
C GLU A 205 -12.15 -2.64 3.23
N PRO A 206 -13.24 -2.89 2.52
CA PRO A 206 -13.25 -2.87 1.06
C PRO A 206 -13.29 -1.44 0.49
N THR A 207 -12.59 -0.49 1.09
CA THR A 207 -12.45 0.88 0.59
C THR A 207 -11.90 0.86 -0.84
N PRO A 208 -12.48 1.60 -1.82
CA PRO A 208 -13.44 2.70 -1.61
C PRO A 208 -14.92 2.29 -1.54
N TYR A 209 -15.24 1.02 -1.51
CA TYR A 209 -16.62 0.49 -1.59
C TYR A 209 -17.23 0.17 -0.23
N ASN A 210 -16.61 0.58 0.86
CA ASN A 210 -17.06 0.33 2.24
C ASN A 210 -18.40 0.97 2.61
N LEU A 211 -18.84 2.00 1.90
CA LEU A 211 -20.14 2.65 2.08
C LEU A 211 -21.21 2.18 1.08
N ASP A 212 -20.84 1.30 0.16
CA ASP A 212 -21.70 0.84 -0.92
C ASP A 212 -22.43 -0.46 -0.54
N ALA A 213 -23.03 -1.08 -1.54
CA ALA A 213 -23.73 -2.35 -1.42
C ALA A 213 -22.86 -3.52 -0.89
N THR A 214 -21.54 -3.36 -0.80
CA THR A 214 -20.65 -4.32 -0.15
C THR A 214 -21.06 -4.59 1.31
N ASN A 215 -21.65 -3.61 1.97
CA ASN A 215 -22.11 -3.68 3.36
C ASN A 215 -23.60 -4.09 3.51
N ALA A 216 -24.26 -4.46 2.41
CA ALA A 216 -25.70 -4.79 2.42
C ALA A 216 -26.09 -5.86 3.44
N LEU A 217 -25.18 -6.81 3.75
CA LEU A 217 -25.43 -7.84 4.76
C LEU A 217 -25.49 -7.28 6.19
N ASN A 218 -24.88 -6.13 6.44
CA ASN A 218 -24.86 -5.47 7.73
C ASN A 218 -25.93 -4.37 7.85
N VAL A 219 -26.66 -4.09 6.76
CA VAL A 219 -27.77 -3.14 6.77
C VAL A 219 -29.03 -3.85 7.25
N PRO A 220 -29.74 -3.32 8.27
CA PRO A 220 -30.98 -3.90 8.74
C PRO A 220 -32.02 -4.05 7.61
N GLU A 221 -32.92 -5.03 7.76
CA GLU A 221 -34.00 -5.21 6.80
C GLU A 221 -34.85 -3.94 6.75
N GLY A 222 -35.21 -3.50 5.54
CA GLY A 222 -35.98 -2.30 5.29
C GLY A 222 -35.68 -1.66 3.94
N PRO A 223 -36.27 -0.49 3.65
CA PRO A 223 -36.19 0.18 2.34
C PRO A 223 -34.75 0.48 1.87
N GLU A 224 -33.86 0.76 2.80
CA GLU A 224 -32.44 1.04 2.47
C GLU A 224 -31.74 -0.21 1.97
N ARG A 225 -31.91 -1.34 2.66
CA ARG A 225 -31.37 -2.63 2.21
C ARG A 225 -31.98 -3.07 0.89
N GLU A 226 -33.29 -2.89 0.69
CA GLU A 226 -33.96 -3.22 -0.56
C GLU A 226 -33.37 -2.43 -1.74
N LYS A 227 -33.12 -1.12 -1.55
CA LYS A 227 -32.46 -0.26 -2.54
C LYS A 227 -31.05 -0.76 -2.87
N LEU A 228 -30.23 -1.07 -1.86
CA LEU A 228 -28.89 -1.61 -2.05
C LEU A 228 -28.93 -2.95 -2.79
N MET A 229 -29.83 -3.85 -2.42
CA MET A 229 -30.01 -5.15 -3.09
C MET A 229 -30.46 -5.00 -4.54
N ALA A 230 -31.30 -3.99 -4.84
CA ALA A 230 -31.71 -3.69 -6.21
C ALA A 230 -30.54 -3.16 -7.06
N GLU A 231 -29.64 -2.38 -6.48
CA GLU A 231 -28.41 -1.93 -7.15
C GLU A 231 -27.44 -3.08 -7.38
N LEU A 232 -27.22 -3.94 -6.39
CA LEU A 232 -26.43 -5.16 -6.53
C LEU A 232 -26.94 -6.04 -7.69
N LYS A 233 -28.24 -6.20 -7.81
CA LYS A 233 -28.85 -6.97 -8.88
C LYS A 233 -28.54 -6.41 -10.27
N LYS A 234 -28.38 -5.09 -10.41
CA LYS A 234 -27.98 -4.44 -11.67
C LYS A 234 -26.54 -4.78 -12.07
N LEU A 235 -25.68 -5.14 -11.11
CA LEU A 235 -24.30 -5.52 -11.33
C LEU A 235 -24.15 -6.98 -11.82
N GLY A 236 -25.27 -7.74 -11.92
CA GLY A 236 -25.27 -9.13 -12.36
C GLY A 236 -24.62 -10.07 -11.35
N ASP A 237 -23.83 -11.03 -11.84
CA ASP A 237 -23.18 -12.05 -11.01
C ASP A 237 -21.93 -11.55 -10.24
N ARG A 238 -21.61 -10.27 -10.34
CA ARG A 238 -20.47 -9.71 -9.61
C ARG A 238 -20.84 -9.51 -8.14
N ALA A 239 -20.21 -10.29 -7.29
CA ALA A 239 -20.30 -10.10 -5.84
C ALA A 239 -19.51 -8.88 -5.39
N PRO A 240 -20.00 -8.13 -4.38
CA PRO A 240 -19.22 -7.10 -3.73
C PRO A 240 -17.92 -7.65 -3.17
N SER A 241 -16.85 -6.86 -3.23
CA SER A 241 -15.58 -7.23 -2.63
C SER A 241 -15.71 -7.34 -1.10
N ARG A 242 -15.04 -8.33 -0.56
CA ARG A 242 -14.82 -8.49 0.89
C ARG A 242 -13.35 -8.30 1.26
N SER A 243 -12.51 -8.09 0.27
CA SER A 243 -11.09 -7.83 0.41
C SER A 243 -10.79 -6.35 0.32
N SER A 244 -9.77 -5.90 1.02
CA SER A 244 -9.20 -4.59 0.79
C SER A 244 -8.61 -4.48 -0.62
N TYR A 245 -8.34 -3.24 -1.06
CA TYR A 245 -7.66 -2.92 -2.31
C TYR A 245 -6.29 -2.27 -2.07
N PHE A 246 -5.89 -2.12 -0.81
CA PHE A 246 -4.68 -1.39 -0.39
C PHE A 246 -3.38 -2.14 -0.63
N GLY A 247 -3.42 -3.48 -0.67
CA GLY A 247 -2.23 -4.31 -0.75
C GLY A 247 -1.31 -3.98 -1.92
N ILE A 248 0.00 -3.98 -1.66
CA ILE A 248 1.04 -4.02 -2.70
C ILE A 248 1.04 -5.39 -3.39
N VAL A 249 0.67 -6.41 -2.60
CA VAL A 249 0.46 -7.81 -3.01
C VAL A 249 -0.98 -8.19 -2.71
N ASP A 250 -1.62 -8.98 -3.58
CA ASP A 250 -2.99 -9.43 -3.36
C ASP A 250 -3.10 -10.58 -2.34
N LEU A 251 -4.33 -10.96 -1.97
CA LEU A 251 -4.60 -12.05 -1.02
C LEU A 251 -3.99 -13.40 -1.40
N CYS A 252 -3.73 -13.60 -2.69
CA CYS A 252 -3.14 -14.84 -3.20
C CYS A 252 -1.61 -14.78 -3.28
N GLY A 253 -0.99 -13.67 -2.84
CA GLY A 253 0.45 -13.48 -2.89
C GLY A 253 0.97 -12.97 -4.25
N PHE A 254 0.09 -12.57 -5.18
CA PHE A 254 0.51 -12.00 -6.45
C PHE A 254 0.80 -10.50 -6.33
N LYS A 255 1.91 -10.09 -6.93
CA LYS A 255 2.31 -8.69 -7.02
C LYS A 255 1.30 -7.90 -7.85
N LYS A 256 0.83 -6.76 -7.34
CA LYS A 256 0.12 -5.77 -8.13
C LYS A 256 1.13 -4.87 -8.86
N ASP A 257 0.68 -4.04 -9.81
CA ASP A 257 1.59 -3.13 -10.51
C ASP A 257 2.33 -2.20 -9.56
N ARG A 258 1.67 -1.75 -8.49
CA ARG A 258 2.28 -0.89 -7.48
C ARG A 258 3.46 -1.54 -6.72
N PHE A 259 3.57 -2.86 -6.67
CA PHE A 259 4.76 -3.53 -6.17
C PHE A 259 6.02 -3.02 -6.89
N TYR A 260 5.92 -2.81 -8.19
CA TYR A 260 7.07 -2.47 -9.01
C TYR A 260 7.47 -1.00 -8.92
N ILE A 261 6.54 -0.07 -8.62
CA ILE A 261 6.92 1.32 -8.34
C ILE A 261 7.68 1.43 -7.01
N TYR A 262 7.23 0.71 -5.97
CA TYR A 262 7.96 0.61 -4.69
C TYR A 262 9.33 -0.07 -4.89
N GLN A 263 9.38 -1.17 -5.63
CA GLN A 263 10.64 -1.87 -5.92
C GLN A 263 11.63 -0.97 -6.65
N ALA A 264 11.16 -0.21 -7.64
CA ALA A 264 12.01 0.72 -8.39
C ALA A 264 12.57 1.85 -7.51
N HIS A 265 11.77 2.32 -6.55
CA HIS A 265 12.15 3.40 -5.64
C HIS A 265 13.05 2.91 -4.50
N TRP A 266 12.66 1.84 -3.80
CA TRP A 266 13.39 1.34 -2.63
C TRP A 266 14.64 0.53 -2.99
N ARG A 267 14.72 0.02 -4.22
CA ARG A 267 15.85 -0.76 -4.72
C ARG A 267 16.44 -0.15 -6.00
N PRO A 268 17.06 1.05 -5.89
CA PRO A 268 17.65 1.73 -7.04
C PRO A 268 18.87 0.98 -7.64
N ASP A 269 19.40 0.00 -6.90
CA ASP A 269 20.45 -0.92 -7.30
C ASP A 269 19.94 -2.11 -8.14
N LEU A 270 18.67 -2.47 -8.00
CA LEU A 270 18.06 -3.60 -8.69
C LEU A 270 17.74 -3.23 -10.14
N LYS A 271 18.33 -3.96 -11.09
CA LYS A 271 18.01 -3.80 -12.51
C LYS A 271 16.59 -4.31 -12.79
N MET A 272 15.65 -3.39 -12.97
CA MET A 272 14.27 -3.74 -13.23
C MET A 272 13.58 -2.75 -14.15
N ALA A 273 12.62 -3.25 -14.90
CA ALA A 273 11.59 -2.50 -15.62
C ALA A 273 10.29 -3.31 -15.55
N HIS A 274 9.16 -2.62 -15.51
CA HIS A 274 7.84 -3.20 -15.48
C HIS A 274 6.87 -2.36 -16.31
N ILE A 275 6.21 -2.99 -17.28
CA ILE A 275 5.23 -2.37 -18.19
C ILE A 275 3.83 -2.59 -17.63
N LEU A 276 3.04 -1.52 -17.56
CA LEU A 276 1.59 -1.60 -17.40
C LEU A 276 0.89 -0.73 -18.44
N PRO A 277 -0.32 -1.09 -18.89
CA PRO A 277 -1.11 -2.27 -18.57
C PRO A 277 -0.63 -3.54 -19.31
N HIS A 278 -1.25 -4.68 -19.04
CA HIS A 278 -1.14 -5.84 -19.93
C HIS A 278 -1.58 -5.48 -21.37
N TRP A 279 -1.19 -6.28 -22.36
CA TRP A 279 -1.44 -5.90 -23.77
C TRP A 279 -2.46 -6.81 -24.45
N ASN A 280 -3.63 -7.03 -23.80
CA ASN A 280 -4.76 -7.83 -24.27
C ASN A 280 -6.06 -7.00 -24.28
N TRP A 281 -6.25 -6.19 -25.31
CA TRP A 281 -7.37 -5.25 -25.46
C TRP A 281 -8.03 -5.38 -26.84
N PRO A 282 -8.63 -6.53 -27.21
CA PRO A 282 -9.15 -6.72 -28.56
C PRO A 282 -10.22 -5.70 -28.95
N GLU A 283 -11.02 -5.24 -27.97
CA GLU A 283 -12.08 -4.24 -28.13
C GLU A 283 -11.56 -2.81 -28.30
N ARG A 284 -10.27 -2.58 -28.01
CA ARG A 284 -9.66 -1.23 -28.03
C ARG A 284 -8.74 -0.99 -29.24
N LYS A 285 -8.78 -1.84 -30.27
CA LYS A 285 -7.91 -1.68 -31.45
C LYS A 285 -7.98 -0.29 -32.04
N GLY A 286 -6.84 0.39 -32.14
CA GLY A 286 -6.70 1.77 -32.62
C GLY A 286 -7.02 2.87 -31.59
N GLN A 287 -7.54 2.50 -30.41
CA GLN A 287 -7.83 3.47 -29.36
C GLN A 287 -6.60 3.74 -28.50
N VAL A 288 -6.53 4.96 -27.96
CA VAL A 288 -5.46 5.37 -27.04
C VAL A 288 -5.51 4.50 -25.78
N THR A 289 -4.38 3.88 -25.49
CA THR A 289 -4.16 2.99 -24.35
C THR A 289 -2.82 3.41 -23.73
N PRO A 290 -2.81 4.32 -22.75
CA PRO A 290 -1.60 4.82 -22.13
C PRO A 290 -0.74 3.70 -21.56
N VAL A 291 0.58 3.83 -21.70
CA VAL A 291 1.55 2.89 -21.17
C VAL A 291 2.37 3.59 -20.11
N HIS A 292 2.40 3.03 -18.91
CA HIS A 292 3.30 3.44 -17.85
C HIS A 292 4.42 2.40 -17.69
N VAL A 293 5.59 2.86 -17.26
CA VAL A 293 6.73 1.99 -16.97
C VAL A 293 7.33 2.40 -15.64
N TYR A 294 7.50 1.42 -14.77
CA TYR A 294 8.28 1.56 -13.53
C TYR A 294 9.68 0.98 -13.74
N THR A 295 10.70 1.73 -13.42
CA THR A 295 12.09 1.28 -13.55
C THR A 295 12.98 1.99 -12.54
N SER A 296 14.04 1.30 -12.09
CA SER A 296 15.15 1.90 -11.35
C SER A 296 16.18 2.60 -12.25
N GLY A 297 15.95 2.58 -13.58
CA GLY A 297 16.72 3.36 -14.55
C GLY A 297 16.27 4.83 -14.64
N ASP A 298 16.98 5.63 -15.41
CA ASP A 298 16.78 7.07 -15.55
C ASP A 298 15.87 7.42 -16.73
N GLU A 299 15.92 6.61 -17.77
CA GLU A 299 15.14 6.77 -18.99
C GLU A 299 14.77 5.41 -19.59
N ALA A 300 13.78 5.41 -20.46
CA ALA A 300 13.47 4.22 -21.26
C ALA A 300 12.91 4.57 -22.64
N GLU A 301 13.11 3.67 -23.60
CA GLU A 301 12.47 3.69 -24.90
C GLU A 301 11.44 2.56 -24.97
N LEU A 302 10.23 2.92 -25.41
CA LEU A 302 9.13 1.98 -25.61
C LEU A 302 9.01 1.62 -27.09
N PHE A 303 8.78 0.34 -27.36
CA PHE A 303 8.56 -0.20 -28.71
C PHE A 303 7.23 -0.94 -28.77
N LEU A 304 6.44 -0.65 -29.80
CA LEU A 304 5.25 -1.42 -30.16
C LEU A 304 5.50 -2.11 -31.50
N ASN A 305 5.50 -3.44 -31.48
CA ASN A 305 5.78 -4.27 -32.66
C ASN A 305 7.11 -3.85 -33.37
N GLY A 306 8.14 -3.59 -32.57
CA GLY A 306 9.45 -3.14 -33.06
C GLY A 306 9.55 -1.68 -33.45
N LYS A 307 8.44 -0.92 -33.50
CA LYS A 307 8.44 0.50 -33.82
C LYS A 307 8.54 1.33 -32.53
N SER A 308 9.54 2.21 -32.45
CA SER A 308 9.72 3.13 -31.33
C SER A 308 8.50 4.04 -31.11
N GLN A 309 8.10 4.18 -29.88
CA GLN A 309 7.10 5.11 -29.37
C GLN A 309 7.76 6.32 -28.70
N GLY A 310 9.09 6.44 -28.85
CA GLY A 310 9.90 7.51 -28.29
C GLY A 310 10.48 7.17 -26.91
N VAL A 311 11.41 8.02 -26.52
CA VAL A 311 12.11 7.95 -25.23
C VAL A 311 11.39 8.82 -24.20
N ARG A 312 11.32 8.33 -22.96
CA ARG A 312 10.91 9.13 -21.80
C ARG A 312 12.04 9.11 -20.78
N LYS A 313 12.22 10.23 -20.08
CA LYS A 313 13.21 10.39 -18.99
C LYS A 313 12.49 10.74 -17.71
N LYS A 314 13.00 10.25 -16.59
CA LYS A 314 12.56 10.73 -15.29
C LYS A 314 12.89 12.21 -15.13
N GLY A 315 11.96 12.96 -14.60
CA GLY A 315 12.05 14.38 -14.34
C GLY A 315 11.86 14.72 -12.87
N THR A 316 11.36 15.92 -12.61
CA THR A 316 11.03 16.39 -11.26
C THR A 316 9.53 16.71 -11.10
N GLY A 317 8.77 16.46 -12.16
CA GLY A 317 7.34 16.72 -12.20
C GLY A 317 6.51 15.63 -11.53
N GLU A 318 5.26 15.94 -11.26
CA GLU A 318 4.33 15.01 -10.61
C GLU A 318 4.15 13.69 -11.39
N LYS A 319 4.19 13.76 -12.73
CA LYS A 319 3.91 12.60 -13.57
C LYS A 319 5.15 11.80 -13.94
N ASP A 320 6.35 12.37 -13.82
CA ASP A 320 7.58 11.81 -14.39
C ASP A 320 8.72 11.59 -13.40
N ARG A 321 8.56 11.97 -12.11
CA ARG A 321 9.61 11.79 -11.08
C ARG A 321 9.85 10.31 -10.77
N TYR A 322 8.81 9.49 -10.71
CA TYR A 322 8.90 8.08 -10.28
C TYR A 322 8.45 7.06 -11.32
N ARG A 323 7.93 7.53 -12.46
CA ARG A 323 7.46 6.67 -13.56
C ARG A 323 7.74 7.30 -14.90
N LEU A 324 7.65 6.50 -15.96
CA LEU A 324 7.74 6.95 -17.34
C LEU A 324 6.38 6.71 -18.01
N VAL A 325 5.85 7.71 -18.72
CA VAL A 325 4.48 7.69 -19.26
C VAL A 325 4.47 7.99 -20.75
N TRP A 326 3.80 7.13 -21.51
CA TRP A 326 3.44 7.34 -22.92
C TRP A 326 1.91 7.44 -22.99
N GLU A 327 1.37 8.65 -23.08
CA GLU A 327 -0.06 8.91 -22.97
C GLU A 327 -0.83 8.57 -24.26
N ASP A 328 -0.17 8.56 -25.43
CA ASP A 328 -0.81 8.51 -26.76
C ASP A 328 -0.65 7.17 -27.50
N VAL A 329 -0.20 6.13 -26.84
CA VAL A 329 -0.01 4.81 -27.47
C VAL A 329 -1.37 4.26 -27.89
N LYS A 330 -1.51 3.94 -29.18
CA LYS A 330 -2.73 3.32 -29.69
C LYS A 330 -2.58 1.80 -29.68
N TYR A 331 -3.52 1.13 -29.04
CA TYR A 331 -3.50 -0.33 -28.98
C TYR A 331 -3.51 -0.96 -30.38
N THR A 332 -2.52 -1.78 -30.61
CA THR A 332 -2.42 -2.70 -31.73
C THR A 332 -1.94 -4.05 -31.18
N PRO A 333 -2.62 -5.18 -31.49
CA PRO A 333 -2.17 -6.50 -31.05
C PRO A 333 -0.71 -6.75 -31.41
N GLY A 334 0.02 -7.41 -30.52
CA GLY A 334 1.43 -7.74 -30.70
C GLY A 334 2.23 -7.53 -29.41
N THR A 335 3.43 -7.00 -29.56
CA THR A 335 4.40 -6.94 -28.47
C THR A 335 4.75 -5.50 -28.09
N LEU A 336 4.53 -5.15 -26.83
CA LEU A 336 5.16 -3.99 -26.19
C LEU A 336 6.49 -4.44 -25.56
N LYS A 337 7.55 -3.70 -25.84
CA LYS A 337 8.88 -3.90 -25.23
C LYS A 337 9.40 -2.57 -24.73
N VAL A 338 9.95 -2.56 -23.53
CA VAL A 338 10.69 -1.40 -23.01
C VAL A 338 12.16 -1.74 -22.85
N VAL A 339 13.01 -0.78 -23.16
CA VAL A 339 14.48 -0.82 -22.90
C VAL A 339 14.79 0.35 -22.00
N ALA A 340 14.98 0.07 -20.71
CA ALA A 340 15.38 1.06 -19.72
C ALA A 340 16.92 1.23 -19.71
N LYS A 341 17.35 2.45 -19.48
CA LYS A 341 18.77 2.80 -19.36
C LYS A 341 19.02 3.52 -18.04
N LYS A 342 20.27 3.40 -17.56
CA LYS A 342 20.83 4.14 -16.44
C LYS A 342 22.22 4.61 -16.85
N ASP A 343 22.51 5.90 -16.70
CA ASP A 343 23.78 6.50 -17.12
C ASP A 343 24.13 6.18 -18.59
N GLY A 344 23.12 6.22 -19.49
CA GLY A 344 23.25 5.94 -20.92
C GLY A 344 23.47 4.46 -21.30
N LYS A 345 23.57 3.54 -20.34
CA LYS A 345 23.74 2.10 -20.57
C LYS A 345 22.41 1.35 -20.40
N ILE A 346 22.23 0.27 -21.16
CA ILE A 346 21.07 -0.61 -20.97
C ILE A 346 21.07 -1.13 -19.53
N TRP A 347 19.95 -0.91 -18.85
CA TRP A 347 19.79 -1.27 -17.44
C TRP A 347 18.90 -2.49 -17.27
N ALA A 348 17.70 -2.45 -17.88
CA ALA A 348 16.73 -3.53 -17.81
C ALA A 348 15.80 -3.50 -19.04
N THR A 349 15.12 -4.61 -19.30
CA THR A 349 14.09 -4.72 -20.32
C THR A 349 12.89 -5.44 -19.75
N ASP A 350 11.70 -5.09 -20.27
CA ASP A 350 10.48 -5.83 -20.01
C ASP A 350 9.68 -5.97 -21.30
N THR A 351 8.82 -6.99 -21.36
CA THR A 351 8.01 -7.29 -22.56
C THR A 351 6.66 -7.86 -22.15
N VAL A 352 5.60 -7.26 -22.68
CA VAL A 352 4.23 -7.80 -22.61
C VAL A 352 3.70 -8.04 -24.00
N THR A 353 2.97 -9.14 -24.19
CA THR A 353 2.51 -9.58 -25.52
C THR A 353 1.04 -9.91 -25.48
N THR A 354 0.33 -9.52 -26.55
CA THR A 354 -1.06 -9.95 -26.78
C THR A 354 -1.09 -11.46 -26.93
N THR A 355 -1.91 -12.12 -26.13
CA THR A 355 -2.09 -13.57 -26.15
C THR A 355 -3.14 -13.98 -27.19
N GLY A 356 -3.06 -15.22 -27.63
CA GLY A 356 -4.11 -15.88 -28.41
C GLY A 356 -5.30 -16.34 -27.56
N LYS A 357 -6.17 -17.15 -28.15
CA LYS A 357 -7.30 -17.72 -27.40
C LYS A 357 -6.80 -18.70 -26.33
N PRO A 358 -7.52 -18.81 -25.19
CA PRO A 358 -7.22 -19.80 -24.18
C PRO A 358 -7.18 -21.21 -24.79
N ALA A 359 -6.11 -21.95 -24.51
CA ALA A 359 -5.90 -23.31 -25.08
C ALA A 359 -5.52 -24.37 -24.04
N ALA A 360 -4.91 -23.92 -22.90
CA ALA A 360 -4.46 -24.86 -21.87
C ALA A 360 -4.51 -24.22 -20.47
N LEU A 361 -4.61 -25.10 -19.46
CA LEU A 361 -4.34 -24.76 -18.07
C LEU A 361 -2.96 -25.28 -17.68
N THR A 362 -2.18 -24.49 -16.99
CA THR A 362 -0.93 -24.93 -16.37
C THR A 362 -1.01 -24.78 -14.86
N LEU A 363 -0.45 -25.77 -14.16
CA LEU A 363 -0.37 -25.85 -12.71
C LEU A 363 1.12 -25.82 -12.33
N LYS A 364 1.50 -24.91 -11.46
CA LYS A 364 2.88 -24.81 -10.96
C LYS A 364 2.84 -24.74 -9.45
N PRO A 365 3.20 -25.82 -8.74
CA PRO A 365 3.37 -25.76 -7.29
C PRO A 365 4.64 -24.95 -6.94
N ASP A 366 4.64 -24.33 -5.78
CA ASP A 366 5.82 -23.66 -5.22
C ASP A 366 6.90 -24.67 -4.80
N ARG A 367 6.46 -25.89 -4.41
CA ARG A 367 7.30 -27.02 -4.07
C ARG A 367 6.60 -28.33 -4.41
N ASN A 368 7.39 -29.36 -4.75
CA ASN A 368 6.85 -30.66 -5.17
C ASN A 368 6.74 -31.68 -4.01
N GLU A 369 7.33 -31.37 -2.88
CA GLU A 369 7.32 -32.22 -1.67
C GLU A 369 6.84 -31.43 -0.48
N ILE A 370 5.95 -32.01 0.31
CA ILE A 370 5.47 -31.48 1.60
C ILE A 370 5.55 -32.58 2.65
N LYS A 371 5.63 -32.17 3.90
CA LYS A 371 5.54 -33.07 5.04
C LYS A 371 4.08 -33.45 5.29
N GLY A 372 3.80 -34.72 5.56
CA GLY A 372 2.44 -35.19 5.88
C GLY A 372 2.09 -34.95 7.36
N ASP A 373 2.36 -33.77 7.92
CA ASP A 373 2.19 -33.43 9.33
C ASP A 373 0.90 -32.66 9.65
N GLY A 374 0.08 -32.38 8.62
CA GLY A 374 -1.17 -31.61 8.76
C GLY A 374 -0.96 -30.09 8.81
N TYR A 375 0.29 -29.58 8.74
CA TYR A 375 0.63 -28.17 8.81
C TYR A 375 1.35 -27.67 7.58
N ASP A 376 2.10 -28.51 6.90
CA ASP A 376 2.87 -28.12 5.72
C ASP A 376 1.97 -27.98 4.49
N LEU A 377 2.20 -26.92 3.69
CA LEU A 377 1.35 -26.54 2.55
C LEU A 377 2.17 -26.37 1.28
N SER A 378 1.57 -26.70 0.14
CA SER A 378 2.06 -26.28 -1.17
C SER A 378 1.04 -25.37 -1.85
N TYR A 379 1.50 -24.26 -2.37
CA TYR A 379 0.68 -23.30 -3.11
C TYR A 379 0.81 -23.56 -4.61
N VAL A 380 -0.32 -23.78 -5.28
CA VAL A 380 -0.34 -24.12 -6.70
C VAL A 380 -0.83 -22.91 -7.51
N THR A 381 0.05 -22.32 -8.31
CA THR A 381 -0.33 -21.28 -9.27
C THR A 381 -1.01 -21.94 -10.48
N VAL A 382 -2.24 -21.51 -10.75
CA VAL A 382 -3.00 -21.89 -11.93
C VAL A 382 -2.90 -20.76 -12.96
N ALA A 383 -2.50 -21.08 -14.20
CA ALA A 383 -2.46 -20.11 -15.28
C ALA A 383 -3.19 -20.63 -16.53
N VAL A 384 -3.95 -19.73 -17.15
CA VAL A 384 -4.55 -19.97 -18.48
C VAL A 384 -3.52 -19.57 -19.54
N ARG A 385 -3.25 -20.46 -20.49
CA ARG A 385 -2.27 -20.25 -21.55
C ARG A 385 -2.94 -20.32 -22.91
N ASP A 386 -2.39 -19.62 -23.89
CA ASP A 386 -2.74 -19.80 -25.29
C ASP A 386 -1.97 -21.00 -25.93
N ALA A 387 -2.13 -21.20 -27.23
CA ALA A 387 -1.47 -22.30 -27.93
C ALA A 387 0.07 -22.17 -28.00
N GLN A 388 0.61 -20.98 -27.71
CA GLN A 388 2.06 -20.74 -27.66
C GLN A 388 2.61 -20.84 -26.23
N GLY A 389 1.75 -21.05 -25.23
CA GLY A 389 2.14 -21.15 -23.81
C GLY A 389 2.39 -19.82 -23.12
#